data_8d739aa8b3b02a50a6ff4a0d06a65bb8
#
_entry.id   8d739aa8b3b02a50a6ff4a0d06a65bb8
#
_cell.length_a   1.000
_cell.length_b   1.000
_cell.length_c   1.000
_cell.angle_alpha   90.00
_cell.angle_beta   90.00
_cell.angle_gamma   90.00
#
_symmetry.space_group_name_H-M   'P 1'
#
loop_
_entity.id
_entity.type
_entity.pdbx_description
1 polymer ?
#
loop_
_entity_poly.entity_id
_entity_poly.type
_entity_poly.pdbx_seq_one_letter_code
_entity_poly.pdbx_strand_id
1 'polypeptide(L)'
;NIVGDEPFMLTYGDGIGNIDIEKLVKFHKGHGKALTMTTVQPEGRFGGVGFTGDSDKVEAFLEKPKGDGGWINAGFFVCEPKVFDYIADDDKTIFERSPLENLAKDGELFGFKHTGFWKPMDTLRDNVKLNEMWEENNALWKIW
;
A
#
# COMPACT_ATOMS: atom_id res chain seq x y z
N ASN A 1 -18.67 13.16 15.10
CA ASN A 1 -17.38 12.49 15.01
C ASN A 1 -17.58 10.99 15.32
N ILE A 2 -17.40 10.12 14.32
CA ILE A 2 -17.58 8.65 14.47
C ILE A 2 -16.32 8.01 15.07
N VAL A 3 -15.16 8.59 14.79
CA VAL A 3 -13.85 8.01 15.15
C VAL A 3 -13.36 8.43 16.53
N GLY A 4 -13.88 9.54 17.09
CA GLY A 4 -13.44 10.07 18.38
C GLY A 4 -12.06 10.73 18.34
N ASP A 5 -11.39 10.75 19.50
CA ASP A 5 -10.09 11.40 19.71
C ASP A 5 -8.94 10.37 19.88
N GLU A 6 -9.20 9.11 19.54
CA GLU A 6 -8.24 8.01 19.64
C GLU A 6 -7.60 7.71 18.28
N PRO A 7 -6.38 7.14 18.24
CA PRO A 7 -5.80 6.60 17.01
C PRO A 7 -6.72 5.56 16.37
N PHE A 8 -6.83 5.58 15.07
CA PHE A 8 -7.71 4.69 14.33
C PHE A 8 -7.01 4.06 13.13
N MET A 9 -7.58 2.97 12.64
CA MET A 9 -7.12 2.33 11.42
C MET A 9 -8.08 2.61 10.27
N LEU A 10 -7.52 2.81 9.09
CA LEU A 10 -8.25 3.02 7.86
C LEU A 10 -7.72 2.05 6.81
N THR A 11 -8.61 1.46 6.01
CA THR A 11 -8.23 0.63 4.86
C THR A 11 -9.16 0.89 3.69
N TYR A 12 -8.68 0.55 2.50
CA TYR A 12 -9.54 0.45 1.30
C TYR A 12 -10.33 -0.86 1.32
N GLY A 13 -11.46 -0.88 0.61
CA GLY A 13 -12.34 -2.06 0.57
C GLY A 13 -11.93 -3.14 -0.43
N ASP A 14 -10.92 -2.88 -1.25
CA ASP A 14 -10.47 -3.69 -2.38
C ASP A 14 -9.04 -4.23 -2.26
N GLY A 15 -8.30 -3.84 -1.23
CA GLY A 15 -6.95 -4.33 -0.97
C GLY A 15 -6.92 -5.53 -0.03
N ILE A 16 -6.29 -6.62 -0.45
CA ILE A 16 -6.13 -7.85 0.34
C ILE A 16 -4.65 -8.11 0.59
N GLY A 17 -4.27 -8.39 1.84
CA GLY A 17 -2.88 -8.67 2.19
C GLY A 17 -2.72 -9.41 3.51
N ASN A 18 -1.54 -9.98 3.72
CA ASN A 18 -1.15 -10.59 5.00
C ASN A 18 -0.34 -9.60 5.86
N ILE A 19 -0.82 -8.35 5.92
CA ILE A 19 -0.18 -7.29 6.69
C ILE A 19 -0.22 -7.66 8.19
N ASP A 20 0.95 -7.65 8.82
CA ASP A 20 1.08 -7.81 10.27
C ASP A 20 0.64 -6.50 10.96
N ILE A 21 -0.62 -6.47 11.38
CA ILE A 21 -1.24 -5.28 11.98
C ILE A 21 -0.58 -4.89 13.30
N GLU A 22 -0.11 -5.86 14.10
CA GLU A 22 0.60 -5.58 15.35
C GLU A 22 1.93 -4.86 15.08
N LYS A 23 2.69 -5.33 14.10
CA LYS A 23 3.92 -4.65 13.67
C LYS A 23 3.66 -3.28 13.08
N LEU A 24 2.60 -3.13 12.29
CA LEU A 24 2.19 -1.84 11.71
C LEU A 24 1.87 -0.83 12.82
N VAL A 25 1.07 -1.21 13.83
CA VAL A 25 0.74 -0.35 14.97
C VAL A 25 1.98 -0.04 15.80
N LYS A 26 2.85 -1.03 16.05
CA LYS A 26 4.11 -0.82 16.77
C LYS A 26 5.03 0.16 16.04
N PHE A 27 5.13 0.03 14.72
CA PHE A 27 5.90 0.96 13.89
C PHE A 27 5.34 2.39 13.99
N HIS A 28 4.02 2.55 13.88
CA HIS A 28 3.35 3.83 14.02
C HIS A 28 3.64 4.50 15.37
N LYS A 29 3.46 3.75 16.46
CA LYS A 29 3.77 4.24 17.82
C LYS A 29 5.25 4.61 17.99
N GLY A 30 6.14 3.92 17.28
CA GLY A 30 7.58 4.15 17.36
C GLY A 30 8.04 5.48 16.78
N HIS A 31 7.40 6.00 15.74
CA HIS A 31 7.74 7.30 15.15
C HIS A 31 6.90 8.46 15.71
N GLY A 32 5.70 8.20 16.25
CA GLY A 32 4.85 9.18 16.92
C GLY A 32 4.37 10.32 16.00
N LYS A 33 4.18 10.05 14.70
CA LYS A 33 3.71 11.01 13.69
C LYS A 33 2.25 10.75 13.33
N ALA A 34 1.65 11.68 12.58
CA ALA A 34 0.21 11.68 12.33
C ALA A 34 -0.30 10.48 11.53
N LEU A 35 0.51 9.94 10.59
CA LEU A 35 0.04 8.90 9.69
C LEU A 35 1.13 7.88 9.35
N THR A 36 0.77 6.61 9.44
CA THR A 36 1.50 5.52 8.81
C THR A 36 0.68 4.94 7.67
N MET A 37 1.31 4.80 6.52
CA MET A 37 0.76 4.17 5.33
C MET A 37 1.52 2.88 5.04
N THR A 38 0.82 1.76 4.88
CA THR A 38 1.48 0.54 4.38
C THR A 38 1.86 0.72 2.94
N THR A 39 3.10 0.36 2.61
CA THR A 39 3.64 0.44 1.25
C THR A 39 4.10 -0.92 0.77
N VAL A 40 3.91 -1.20 -0.51
CA VAL A 40 4.31 -2.44 -1.18
C VAL A 40 5.04 -2.14 -2.48
N GLN A 41 5.81 -3.11 -2.93
CA GLN A 41 6.32 -3.15 -4.30
C GLN A 41 5.45 -4.11 -5.11
N PRO A 42 4.56 -3.61 -5.99
CA PRO A 42 3.70 -4.47 -6.78
C PRO A 42 4.52 -5.31 -7.77
N GLU A 43 3.99 -6.45 -8.16
CA GLU A 43 4.57 -7.22 -9.27
C GLU A 43 4.51 -6.38 -10.56
N GLY A 44 5.60 -6.38 -11.32
CA GLY A 44 5.64 -5.74 -12.63
C GLY A 44 4.56 -6.32 -13.56
N ARG A 45 3.92 -5.46 -14.33
CA ARG A 45 2.92 -5.91 -15.33
C ARG A 45 3.58 -6.50 -16.56
N PHE A 46 4.84 -6.14 -16.82
CA PHE A 46 5.61 -6.49 -18.01
C PHE A 46 6.99 -7.03 -17.64
N GLY A 47 7.61 -7.77 -18.56
CA GLY A 47 9.01 -8.12 -18.44
C GLY A 47 9.91 -6.89 -18.54
N GLY A 48 10.95 -6.83 -17.75
CA GLY A 48 12.00 -5.81 -17.83
C GLY A 48 13.09 -6.23 -18.81
N VAL A 49 13.54 -5.32 -19.66
CA VAL A 49 14.61 -5.54 -20.62
C VAL A 49 15.80 -4.64 -20.30
N GLY A 50 16.97 -5.24 -20.12
CA GLY A 50 18.23 -4.51 -19.93
C GLY A 50 19.05 -4.46 -21.20
N PHE A 51 19.50 -3.26 -21.54
CA PHE A 51 20.45 -3.03 -22.63
C PHE A 51 21.77 -2.54 -22.07
N THR A 52 22.88 -2.83 -22.78
CA THR A 52 24.21 -2.33 -22.37
C THR A 52 24.72 -1.29 -23.35
N GLY A 53 24.99 -0.09 -22.83
CA GLY A 53 25.49 1.03 -23.62
C GLY A 53 24.56 1.39 -24.77
N ASP A 54 25.10 1.75 -25.92
CA ASP A 54 24.37 2.14 -27.13
C ASP A 54 24.01 0.95 -28.03
N SER A 55 24.08 -0.28 -27.51
CA SER A 55 23.78 -1.50 -28.26
C SER A 55 22.31 -1.89 -28.13
N ASP A 56 21.69 -2.31 -29.24
CA ASP A 56 20.34 -2.88 -29.27
C ASP A 56 20.29 -4.33 -28.76
N LYS A 57 21.43 -4.87 -28.31
CA LYS A 57 21.50 -6.22 -27.76
C LYS A 57 20.88 -6.28 -26.38
N VAL A 58 19.88 -7.15 -26.22
CA VAL A 58 19.31 -7.47 -24.90
C VAL A 58 20.27 -8.34 -24.11
N GLU A 59 20.75 -7.84 -22.98
CA GLU A 59 21.66 -8.59 -22.09
C GLU A 59 20.94 -9.20 -20.87
N ALA A 60 19.82 -8.61 -20.46
CA ALA A 60 19.02 -9.12 -19.36
C ALA A 60 17.54 -9.04 -19.69
N PHE A 61 16.82 -10.09 -19.35
CA PHE A 61 15.38 -10.12 -19.37
C PHE A 61 14.88 -10.65 -18.03
N LEU A 62 14.02 -9.89 -17.38
CA LEU A 62 13.38 -10.27 -16.13
C LEU A 62 11.87 -10.29 -16.34
N GLU A 63 11.28 -11.47 -16.25
CA GLU A 63 9.82 -11.59 -16.29
C GLU A 63 9.22 -11.01 -15.01
N LYS A 64 8.40 -9.97 -15.16
CA LYS A 64 7.65 -9.31 -14.08
C LYS A 64 8.52 -9.00 -12.84
N PRO A 65 9.59 -8.21 -12.98
CA PRO A 65 10.37 -7.81 -11.82
C PRO A 65 9.43 -7.14 -10.79
N LYS A 66 9.67 -7.39 -9.51
CA LYS A 66 8.92 -6.70 -8.46
C LYS A 66 9.14 -5.20 -8.57
N GLY A 67 8.11 -4.50 -9.02
CA GLY A 67 8.05 -3.07 -9.25
C GLY A 67 9.29 -2.51 -9.93
N ASP A 68 9.22 -1.43 -10.60
CA ASP A 68 10.39 -0.70 -11.12
C ASP A 68 11.23 -0.08 -9.96
N GLY A 69 11.29 -0.79 -8.82
CA GLY A 69 11.92 -0.35 -7.56
C GLY A 69 11.05 0.61 -6.73
N GLY A 70 9.91 1.02 -7.23
CA GLY A 70 9.01 1.94 -6.55
C GLY A 70 8.13 1.28 -5.49
N TRP A 71 7.91 1.98 -4.38
CA TRP A 71 6.93 1.63 -3.38
C TRP A 71 5.63 2.38 -3.66
N ILE A 72 4.50 1.69 -3.57
CA ILE A 72 3.18 2.28 -3.76
C ILE A 72 2.35 2.19 -2.48
N ASN A 73 1.32 3.04 -2.40
CA ASN A 73 0.30 2.99 -1.36
C ASN A 73 -0.51 1.69 -1.46
N ALA A 74 -0.50 0.91 -0.40
CA ALA A 74 -1.22 -0.37 -0.30
C ALA A 74 -2.51 -0.28 0.53
N GLY A 75 -2.89 0.91 0.98
CA GLY A 75 -3.92 1.06 1.99
C GLY A 75 -3.39 0.69 3.38
N PHE A 76 -4.23 0.21 4.28
CA PHE A 76 -3.87 -0.16 5.65
C PHE A 76 -3.08 0.93 6.37
N PHE A 77 -3.81 1.94 6.81
CA PHE A 77 -3.25 3.09 7.52
C PHE A 77 -3.46 2.97 9.02
N VAL A 78 -2.54 3.56 9.77
CA VAL A 78 -2.75 3.92 11.18
C VAL A 78 -2.68 5.44 11.27
N CYS A 79 -3.71 6.03 11.81
CA CYS A 79 -3.94 7.48 11.81
C CYS A 79 -4.06 7.99 13.24
N GLU A 80 -3.37 9.09 13.55
CA GLU A 80 -3.70 9.92 14.70
C GLU A 80 -4.84 10.89 14.35
N PRO A 81 -5.66 11.34 15.31
CA PRO A 81 -6.73 12.32 15.06
C PRO A 81 -6.25 13.59 14.35
N LYS A 82 -4.99 13.98 14.51
CA LYS A 82 -4.34 15.09 13.82
C LYS A 82 -4.45 15.03 12.29
N VAL A 83 -4.68 13.85 11.72
CA VAL A 83 -4.89 13.68 10.26
C VAL A 83 -6.07 14.51 9.77
N PHE A 84 -7.08 14.74 10.61
CA PHE A 84 -8.25 15.55 10.24
C PHE A 84 -7.92 17.01 9.99
N ASP A 85 -6.82 17.55 10.57
CA ASP A 85 -6.38 18.92 10.31
C ASP A 85 -5.93 19.12 8.86
N TYR A 86 -5.65 18.03 8.14
CA TYR A 86 -5.21 18.01 6.74
C TYR A 86 -6.37 17.76 5.76
N ILE A 87 -7.57 17.45 6.26
CA ILE A 87 -8.73 17.14 5.44
C ILE A 87 -9.68 18.35 5.48
N ALA A 88 -9.96 18.93 4.31
CA ALA A 88 -10.91 20.01 4.23
C ALA A 88 -12.35 19.52 4.57
N ASP A 89 -13.14 20.38 5.19
CA ASP A 89 -14.53 20.10 5.51
C ASP A 89 -15.41 20.27 4.26
N ASP A 90 -15.14 19.42 3.26
CA ASP A 90 -15.91 19.36 2.01
C ASP A 90 -15.96 17.94 1.44
N ASP A 91 -16.94 17.68 0.56
CA ASP A 91 -17.12 16.38 -0.10
C ASP A 91 -16.21 16.20 -1.33
N LYS A 92 -15.31 17.12 -1.63
CA LYS A 92 -14.44 17.09 -2.83
C LYS A 92 -13.01 16.71 -2.50
N THR A 93 -12.65 16.71 -1.23
CA THR A 93 -11.30 16.36 -0.80
C THR A 93 -11.01 14.88 -1.05
N ILE A 94 -10.00 14.63 -1.85
CA ILE A 94 -9.47 13.28 -2.13
C ILE A 94 -8.31 13.04 -1.19
N PHE A 95 -8.41 12.03 -0.31
CA PHE A 95 -7.43 11.75 0.73
C PHE A 95 -6.01 11.52 0.18
N GLU A 96 -5.89 10.85 -0.96
CA GLU A 96 -4.62 10.51 -1.62
C GLU A 96 -3.93 11.70 -2.30
N ARG A 97 -4.56 12.85 -2.34
CA ARG A 97 -4.00 14.08 -2.92
C ARG A 97 -3.48 15.03 -1.85
N SER A 98 -4.07 16.22 -1.78
CA SER A 98 -3.61 17.28 -0.87
C SER A 98 -3.43 16.83 0.59
N PRO A 99 -4.28 15.98 1.20
CA PRO A 99 -4.04 15.52 2.56
C PRO A 99 -2.72 14.75 2.70
N LEU A 100 -2.51 13.70 1.89
CA LEU A 100 -1.27 12.90 1.96
C LEU A 100 -0.05 13.70 1.52
N GLU A 101 -0.18 14.56 0.50
CA GLU A 101 0.91 15.43 0.03
C GLU A 101 1.36 16.40 1.13
N ASN A 102 0.43 17.04 1.83
CA ASN A 102 0.74 17.97 2.91
C ASN A 102 1.31 17.25 4.14
N LEU A 103 0.74 16.09 4.53
CA LEU A 103 1.30 15.26 5.58
C LEU A 103 2.75 14.85 5.29
N ALA A 104 3.05 14.48 4.04
CA ALA A 104 4.40 14.13 3.62
C ALA A 104 5.34 15.33 3.68
N LYS A 105 4.91 16.50 3.20
CA LYS A 105 5.66 17.75 3.22
C LYS A 105 6.01 18.20 4.64
N ASP A 106 5.08 18.00 5.57
CA ASP A 106 5.25 18.37 6.98
C ASP A 106 6.01 17.30 7.80
N GLY A 107 6.44 16.20 7.16
CA GLY A 107 7.14 15.10 7.82
C GLY A 107 6.27 14.29 8.79
N GLU A 108 4.96 14.29 8.57
CA GLU A 108 3.96 13.61 9.39
C GLU A 108 3.48 12.29 8.78
N LEU A 109 3.95 11.92 7.57
CA LEU A 109 3.63 10.68 6.87
C LEU A 109 4.83 9.73 6.85
N PHE A 110 4.62 8.51 7.34
CA PHE A 110 5.62 7.44 7.33
C PHE A 110 5.12 6.22 6.54
N GLY A 111 6.04 5.53 5.86
CA GLY A 111 5.76 4.33 5.07
C GLY A 111 6.20 3.07 5.81
N PHE A 112 5.26 2.18 6.14
CA PHE A 112 5.53 0.83 6.61
C PHE A 112 5.74 -0.11 5.42
N LYS A 113 6.96 -0.60 5.23
CA LYS A 113 7.33 -1.45 4.09
C LYS A 113 6.86 -2.89 4.32
N HIS A 114 5.85 -3.32 3.56
CA HIS A 114 5.35 -4.69 3.57
C HIS A 114 5.90 -5.45 2.36
N THR A 115 6.53 -6.58 2.62
CA THR A 115 7.16 -7.45 1.59
C THR A 115 6.42 -8.76 1.39
N GLY A 116 5.34 -9.00 2.15
CA GLY A 116 4.50 -10.19 2.04
C GLY A 116 3.48 -10.10 0.91
N PHE A 117 2.46 -10.92 1.00
CA PHE A 117 1.37 -10.94 0.03
C PHE A 117 0.52 -9.65 0.13
N TRP A 118 0.29 -9.04 -1.01
CA TRP A 118 -0.69 -7.96 -1.19
C TRP A 118 -1.21 -7.97 -2.62
N LYS A 119 -2.52 -7.82 -2.79
CA LYS A 119 -3.16 -7.75 -4.09
C LYS A 119 -4.41 -6.87 -4.02
N PRO A 120 -4.57 -5.90 -4.96
CA PRO A 120 -5.84 -5.19 -5.13
C PRO A 120 -6.82 -6.07 -5.92
N MET A 121 -8.11 -5.84 -5.71
CA MET A 121 -9.21 -6.47 -6.46
C MET A 121 -9.89 -5.43 -7.35
N ASP A 122 -9.14 -4.87 -8.30
CA ASP A 122 -9.61 -3.79 -9.18
C ASP A 122 -10.40 -4.30 -10.39
N THR A 123 -10.16 -5.54 -10.78
CA THR A 123 -10.72 -6.13 -12.00
C THR A 123 -11.44 -7.46 -11.72
N LEU A 124 -12.32 -7.87 -12.65
CA LEU A 124 -12.94 -9.20 -12.59
C LEU A 124 -11.88 -10.32 -12.57
N ARG A 125 -10.77 -10.14 -13.28
CA ARG A 125 -9.65 -11.09 -13.27
C ARG A 125 -9.03 -11.23 -11.89
N ASP A 126 -8.87 -10.12 -11.16
CA ASP A 126 -8.35 -10.15 -9.79
C ASP A 126 -9.32 -10.87 -8.85
N ASN A 127 -10.62 -10.60 -8.99
CA ASN A 127 -11.66 -11.28 -8.23
C ASN A 127 -11.63 -12.80 -8.47
N VAL A 128 -11.62 -13.23 -9.74
CA VAL A 128 -11.55 -14.67 -10.08
C VAL A 128 -10.29 -15.30 -9.48
N LYS A 129 -9.14 -14.66 -9.62
CA LYS A 129 -7.87 -15.16 -9.09
C LYS A 129 -7.87 -15.31 -7.57
N LEU A 130 -8.43 -14.34 -6.86
CA LEU A 130 -8.52 -14.40 -5.39
C LEU A 130 -9.49 -15.51 -4.93
N ASN A 131 -10.61 -15.71 -5.64
CA ASN A 131 -11.52 -16.82 -5.34
C ASN A 131 -10.87 -18.19 -5.61
N GLU A 132 -10.16 -18.36 -6.73
CA GLU A 132 -9.39 -19.58 -7.00
C GLU A 132 -8.41 -19.89 -5.86
N MET A 133 -7.63 -18.89 -5.42
CA MET A 133 -6.70 -19.06 -4.31
C MET A 133 -7.40 -19.47 -3.00
N TRP A 134 -8.61 -18.96 -2.77
CA TRP A 134 -9.41 -19.36 -1.61
C TRP A 134 -9.89 -20.79 -1.71
N GLU A 135 -10.45 -21.19 -2.85
CA GLU A 135 -10.98 -22.55 -3.10
C GLU A 135 -9.87 -23.61 -3.07
N GLU A 136 -8.69 -23.29 -3.56
CA GLU A 136 -7.50 -24.14 -3.54
C GLU A 136 -6.79 -24.22 -2.18
N ASN A 137 -7.34 -23.58 -1.14
CA ASN A 137 -6.68 -23.43 0.17
C ASN A 137 -5.28 -22.77 0.10
N ASN A 138 -5.06 -21.92 -0.86
CA ASN A 138 -3.84 -21.16 -1.09
C ASN A 138 -4.06 -19.64 -0.87
N ALA A 139 -4.93 -19.28 0.05
CA ALA A 139 -5.25 -17.91 0.40
C ALA A 139 -4.13 -17.30 1.26
N LEU A 140 -3.10 -16.76 0.63
CA LEU A 140 -1.89 -16.24 1.29
C LEU A 140 -2.14 -15.10 2.29
N TRP A 141 -3.30 -14.45 2.22
CA TRP A 141 -3.73 -13.42 3.18
C TRP A 141 -4.37 -13.99 4.44
N LYS A 142 -4.75 -15.28 4.44
CA LYS A 142 -5.37 -15.94 5.57
C LYS A 142 -4.30 -16.35 6.58
N ILE A 143 -4.07 -15.50 7.56
CA ILE A 143 -3.05 -15.68 8.61
C ILE A 143 -3.62 -16.09 9.98
N TRP A 144 -4.89 -16.46 10.02
CA TRP A 144 -5.63 -16.94 11.20
C TRP A 144 -6.12 -18.37 11.04
#